data_9b92c5798bba5d6b7f905b3522539b7e
#
_entry.id   9b92c5798bba5d6b7f905b3522539b7e
#
_cell.length_a   1.000
_cell.length_b   1.000
_cell.length_c   1.000
_cell.angle_alpha   90.00
_cell.angle_beta   90.00
_cell.angle_gamma   90.00
#
_symmetry.space_group_name_H-M   'P 1'
#
loop_
_entity.id
_entity.type
_entity.pdbx_description
1 polymer ?
#
loop_
_entity_poly.entity_id
_entity_poly.type
_entity_poly.pdbx_seq_one_letter_code
_entity_poly.pdbx_strand_id
1 'polypeptide(L)'
;MLGGHSQAVLDLYLRRNGLGAGDVAKVEALAVPPVSLEQSLRQGRIDVAALTGIFQDKALAAGGVRRVFRDYDFLGAFTAGSYVFRDDFIERNPDTVRAFTTGIAKAIEWSRTTPREEVIARQTEILTARGRNEGPDALKYWKSWGVAGRGGLMTDREFATWSGWLKDVGQIKEVKVRPRDLYTNEFNPYANGGTPR
;
A
#
# COMPACT_ATOMS: atom_id res chain seq x y z
N MET A 1 7.77 -10.49 -0.78
CA MET A 1 9.07 -10.18 -0.17
C MET A 1 8.92 -10.37 1.33
N LEU A 2 9.78 -11.16 1.96
CA LEU A 2 9.83 -11.29 3.43
C LEU A 2 10.39 -10.00 4.05
N GLY A 3 10.00 -9.70 5.29
CA GLY A 3 10.39 -8.46 5.99
C GLY A 3 9.62 -7.20 5.58
N GLY A 4 8.65 -7.31 4.68
CA GLY A 4 7.85 -6.18 4.23
C GLY A 4 6.57 -5.97 5.04
N HIS A 5 5.74 -5.02 4.57
CA HIS A 5 4.48 -4.60 5.18
C HIS A 5 3.58 -5.77 5.61
N SER A 6 3.34 -6.75 4.74
CA SER A 6 2.43 -7.87 5.04
C SER A 6 2.88 -8.71 6.23
N GLN A 7 4.20 -8.93 6.37
CA GLN A 7 4.76 -9.65 7.51
C GLN A 7 4.67 -8.84 8.80
N ALA A 8 4.96 -7.54 8.72
CA ALA A 8 4.84 -6.63 9.86
C ALA A 8 3.40 -6.56 10.39
N VAL A 9 2.43 -6.48 9.49
CA VAL A 9 1.01 -6.44 9.82
C VAL A 9 0.55 -7.76 10.45
N LEU A 10 1.03 -8.90 9.97
CA LEU A 10 0.75 -10.20 10.57
C LEU A 10 1.33 -10.30 11.99
N ASP A 11 2.59 -9.91 12.19
CA ASP A 11 3.23 -9.89 13.51
C ASP A 11 2.45 -9.00 14.50
N LEU A 12 2.07 -7.81 14.09
CA LEU A 12 1.25 -6.90 14.90
C LEU A 12 -0.10 -7.52 15.26
N TYR A 13 -0.76 -8.18 14.33
CA TYR A 13 -2.04 -8.85 14.56
C TYR A 13 -1.89 -9.98 15.59
N LEU A 14 -0.90 -10.86 15.41
CA LEU A 14 -0.67 -12.00 16.30
C LEU A 14 -0.35 -11.55 17.72
N ARG A 15 0.55 -10.57 17.89
CA ARG A 15 0.90 -10.01 19.20
C ARG A 15 -0.28 -9.35 19.88
N ARG A 16 -1.11 -8.60 19.17
CA ARG A 16 -2.34 -7.99 19.71
C ARG A 16 -3.37 -9.02 20.15
N ASN A 17 -3.32 -10.23 19.59
CA ASN A 17 -4.17 -11.34 20.01
C ASN A 17 -3.50 -12.25 21.07
N GLY A 18 -2.46 -11.78 21.73
CA GLY A 18 -1.84 -12.41 22.88
C GLY A 18 -0.77 -13.46 22.56
N LEU A 19 -0.36 -13.60 21.29
CA LEU A 19 0.71 -14.53 20.94
C LEU A 19 2.08 -13.93 21.31
N GLY A 20 2.87 -14.69 22.05
CA GLY A 20 4.24 -14.32 22.41
C GLY A 20 5.21 -14.49 21.24
N ALA A 21 6.44 -13.97 21.41
CA ALA A 21 7.48 -14.07 20.39
C ALA A 21 7.78 -15.51 19.96
N GLY A 22 7.73 -16.48 20.90
CA GLY A 22 7.92 -17.90 20.62
C GLY A 22 6.81 -18.51 19.75
N ASP A 23 5.57 -17.99 19.85
CA ASP A 23 4.46 -18.45 19.00
C ASP A 23 4.52 -17.81 17.62
N VAL A 24 4.85 -16.52 17.55
CA VAL A 24 5.04 -15.84 16.28
C VAL A 24 6.19 -16.47 15.47
N ALA A 25 7.24 -16.93 16.12
CA ALA A 25 8.38 -17.62 15.49
C ALA A 25 8.00 -18.99 14.87
N LYS A 26 6.87 -19.58 15.25
CA LYS A 26 6.38 -20.83 14.65
C LYS A 26 5.63 -20.60 13.33
N VAL A 27 5.31 -19.35 13.00
CA VAL A 27 4.61 -19.01 11.75
C VAL A 27 5.62 -19.00 10.60
N GLU A 28 5.45 -19.94 9.69
CA GLU A 28 6.27 -20.01 8.48
C GLU A 28 5.79 -18.97 7.46
N ALA A 29 6.60 -17.95 7.21
CA ALA A 29 6.31 -16.91 6.23
C ALA A 29 6.92 -17.27 4.86
N LEU A 30 6.08 -17.41 3.84
CA LEU A 30 6.47 -17.78 2.49
C LEU A 30 6.34 -16.58 1.53
N ALA A 31 7.35 -16.37 0.69
CA ALA A 31 7.30 -15.39 -0.39
C ALA A 31 6.66 -16.02 -1.63
N VAL A 32 5.38 -15.76 -1.85
CA VAL A 32 4.62 -16.24 -3.02
C VAL A 32 4.30 -15.05 -3.94
N PRO A 33 4.45 -15.18 -5.27
CA PRO A 33 4.06 -14.12 -6.19
C PRO A 33 2.58 -13.73 -6.03
N PRO A 34 2.23 -12.43 -6.06
CA PRO A 34 0.84 -11.96 -5.84
C PRO A 34 -0.18 -12.65 -6.74
N VAL A 35 0.17 -12.92 -7.98
CA VAL A 35 -0.71 -13.57 -8.97
C VAL A 35 -1.04 -15.03 -8.61
N SER A 36 -0.22 -15.70 -7.81
CA SER A 36 -0.37 -17.10 -7.40
C SER A 36 -0.91 -17.27 -5.98
N LEU A 37 -1.00 -16.19 -5.20
CA LEU A 37 -1.37 -16.26 -3.76
C LEU A 37 -2.77 -16.85 -3.55
N GLU A 38 -3.77 -16.38 -4.30
CA GLU A 38 -5.14 -16.88 -4.20
C GLU A 38 -5.21 -18.38 -4.52
N GLN A 39 -4.53 -18.80 -5.58
CA GLN A 39 -4.52 -20.20 -5.98
C GLN A 39 -3.82 -21.08 -4.94
N SER A 40 -2.70 -20.63 -4.38
CA SER A 40 -1.97 -21.35 -3.34
C SER A 40 -2.83 -21.56 -2.08
N LEU A 41 -3.60 -20.52 -1.69
CA LEU A 41 -4.55 -20.60 -0.58
C LEU A 41 -5.67 -21.62 -0.86
N ARG A 42 -6.28 -21.55 -2.05
CA ARG A 42 -7.39 -22.48 -2.42
C ARG A 42 -6.95 -23.92 -2.57
N GLN A 43 -5.68 -24.15 -2.89
CA GLN A 43 -5.08 -25.49 -2.98
C GLN A 43 -4.56 -26.01 -1.62
N GLY A 44 -4.71 -25.24 -0.54
CA GLY A 44 -4.21 -25.62 0.78
C GLY A 44 -2.68 -25.69 0.90
N ARG A 45 -1.96 -25.03 -0.01
CA ARG A 45 -0.49 -24.93 0.07
C ARG A 45 -0.04 -23.91 1.11
N ILE A 46 -0.89 -22.96 1.43
CA ILE A 46 -0.74 -21.97 2.50
C ILE A 46 -2.09 -21.86 3.23
N ASP A 47 -2.05 -21.61 4.51
CA ASP A 47 -3.23 -21.48 5.36
C ASP A 47 -3.80 -20.05 5.36
N VAL A 48 -2.93 -19.06 5.18
CA VAL A 48 -3.26 -17.64 5.17
C VAL A 48 -2.52 -16.93 4.04
N ALA A 49 -3.20 -16.00 3.37
CA ALA A 49 -2.62 -15.17 2.32
C ALA A 49 -2.79 -13.68 2.62
N ALA A 50 -1.72 -12.90 2.47
CA ALA A 50 -1.78 -11.43 2.51
C ALA A 50 -2.13 -10.90 1.11
N LEU A 51 -3.41 -10.76 0.83
CA LEU A 51 -3.93 -10.23 -0.43
C LEU A 51 -4.19 -8.71 -0.29
N THR A 52 -3.83 -7.95 -1.31
CA THR A 52 -4.00 -6.49 -1.32
C THR A 52 -4.82 -6.03 -2.53
N GLY A 53 -5.55 -4.93 -2.37
CA GLY A 53 -6.29 -4.27 -3.44
C GLY A 53 -7.20 -5.22 -4.22
N ILE A 54 -7.08 -5.16 -5.52
CA ILE A 54 -7.92 -5.91 -6.46
C ILE A 54 -7.86 -7.44 -6.28
N PHE A 55 -6.70 -7.98 -5.86
CA PHE A 55 -6.53 -9.41 -5.63
C PHE A 55 -7.37 -9.89 -4.43
N GLN A 56 -7.42 -9.08 -3.36
CA GLN A 56 -8.27 -9.35 -2.20
C GLN A 56 -9.75 -9.32 -2.59
N ASP A 57 -10.17 -8.28 -3.29
CA ASP A 57 -11.56 -8.11 -3.68
C ASP A 57 -12.04 -9.21 -4.62
N LYS A 58 -11.19 -9.64 -5.55
CA LYS A 58 -11.45 -10.77 -6.44
C LYS A 58 -11.60 -12.08 -5.66
N ALA A 59 -10.67 -12.38 -4.76
CA ALA A 59 -10.70 -13.62 -3.97
C ALA A 59 -11.95 -13.72 -3.11
N LEU A 60 -12.35 -12.61 -2.46
CA LEU A 60 -13.58 -12.56 -1.65
C LEU A 60 -14.84 -12.70 -2.49
N ALA A 61 -14.89 -12.07 -3.67
CA ALA A 61 -16.03 -12.19 -4.59
C ALA A 61 -16.22 -13.62 -5.14
N ALA A 62 -15.12 -14.36 -5.32
CA ALA A 62 -15.17 -15.76 -5.75
C ALA A 62 -15.64 -16.71 -4.63
N GLY A 63 -15.76 -16.27 -3.38
CA GLY A 63 -16.18 -17.09 -2.25
C GLY A 63 -15.16 -18.15 -1.82
N GLY A 64 -15.52 -19.00 -0.84
CA GLY A 64 -14.69 -20.09 -0.32
C GLY A 64 -13.48 -19.64 0.52
N VAL A 65 -13.29 -18.34 0.73
CA VAL A 65 -12.30 -17.74 1.63
C VAL A 65 -12.94 -16.64 2.46
N ARG A 66 -12.39 -16.38 3.64
CA ARG A 66 -12.85 -15.32 4.52
C ARG A 66 -11.71 -14.38 4.90
N ARG A 67 -12.03 -13.12 5.13
CA ARG A 67 -11.09 -12.17 5.71
C ARG A 67 -10.91 -12.48 7.20
N VAL A 68 -9.66 -12.60 7.64
CA VAL A 68 -9.33 -12.75 9.07
C VAL A 68 -9.23 -11.37 9.73
N PHE A 69 -8.47 -10.44 9.11
CA PHE A 69 -8.32 -9.06 9.57
C PHE A 69 -7.91 -8.14 8.40
N ARG A 70 -7.93 -6.84 8.63
CA ARG A 70 -7.32 -5.80 7.78
C ARG A 70 -6.34 -4.99 8.62
N ASP A 71 -5.28 -4.52 7.99
CA ASP A 71 -4.36 -3.54 8.55
C ASP A 71 -5.07 -2.25 9.01
N TYR A 72 -6.05 -1.80 8.24
CA TYR A 72 -6.91 -0.65 8.56
C TYR A 72 -7.62 -0.79 9.93
N ASP A 73 -7.98 -1.99 10.34
CA ASP A 73 -8.75 -2.23 11.58
C ASP A 73 -7.94 -1.87 12.84
N PHE A 74 -6.62 -1.83 12.75
CA PHE A 74 -5.75 -1.50 13.88
C PHE A 74 -4.70 -0.42 13.61
N LEU A 75 -4.39 -0.10 12.37
CA LEU A 75 -3.50 1.01 12.01
C LEU A 75 -4.27 2.27 11.60
N GLY A 76 -5.55 2.12 11.24
CA GLY A 76 -6.33 3.17 10.62
C GLY A 76 -5.87 3.44 9.18
N ALA A 77 -6.27 4.57 8.63
CA ALA A 77 -5.82 5.00 7.32
C ALA A 77 -4.33 5.39 7.36
N PHE A 78 -3.53 4.84 6.46
CA PHE A 78 -2.10 5.15 6.34
C PHE A 78 -1.61 4.90 4.91
N THR A 79 -0.46 5.46 4.57
CA THR A 79 0.21 5.24 3.28
C THR A 79 1.07 3.99 3.34
N ALA A 80 0.78 3.00 2.51
CA ALA A 80 1.53 1.74 2.45
C ALA A 80 2.68 1.75 1.45
N GLY A 81 2.71 2.70 0.53
CA GLY A 81 3.75 2.83 -0.49
C GLY A 81 3.97 4.28 -0.89
N SER A 82 5.19 4.60 -1.31
CA SER A 82 5.56 5.94 -1.75
C SER A 82 6.51 5.88 -2.95
N TYR A 83 6.56 6.96 -3.70
CA TYR A 83 7.62 7.17 -4.69
C TYR A 83 8.81 7.80 -3.98
N VAL A 84 10.00 7.29 -4.29
CA VAL A 84 11.25 7.74 -3.68
C VAL A 84 12.15 8.30 -4.78
N PHE A 85 12.68 9.48 -4.55
CA PHE A 85 13.70 10.10 -5.38
C PHE A 85 14.98 10.26 -4.57
N ARG A 86 16.12 10.26 -5.23
CA ARG A 86 17.39 10.59 -4.58
C ARG A 86 17.46 12.10 -4.31
N ASP A 87 18.04 12.50 -3.21
CA ASP A 87 18.14 13.91 -2.82
C ASP A 87 18.84 14.75 -3.90
N ASP A 88 19.95 14.24 -4.44
CA ASP A 88 20.68 14.92 -5.51
C ASP A 88 19.88 15.03 -6.83
N PHE A 89 18.90 14.15 -7.05
CA PHE A 89 17.99 14.28 -8.20
C PHE A 89 16.94 15.36 -7.94
N ILE A 90 16.40 15.42 -6.73
CA ILE A 90 15.42 16.44 -6.31
C ILE A 90 16.04 17.82 -6.46
N GLU A 91 17.26 18.01 -5.93
CA GLU A 91 17.99 19.28 -5.98
C GLU A 91 18.25 19.76 -7.42
N ARG A 92 18.64 18.85 -8.31
CA ARG A 92 18.97 19.18 -9.70
C ARG A 92 17.76 19.28 -10.62
N ASN A 93 16.63 18.67 -10.25
CA ASN A 93 15.46 18.56 -11.12
C ASN A 93 14.13 18.84 -10.39
N PRO A 94 14.01 19.93 -9.61
CA PRO A 94 12.83 20.20 -8.78
C PRO A 94 11.54 20.29 -9.59
N ASP A 95 11.60 20.85 -10.80
CA ASP A 95 10.43 20.99 -11.68
C ASP A 95 9.94 19.62 -12.20
N THR A 96 10.85 18.71 -12.50
CA THR A 96 10.50 17.34 -12.89
C THR A 96 9.81 16.60 -11.74
N VAL A 97 10.35 16.72 -10.52
CA VAL A 97 9.76 16.12 -9.32
C VAL A 97 8.37 16.71 -9.06
N ARG A 98 8.23 18.04 -9.20
CA ARG A 98 6.94 18.73 -9.07
C ARG A 98 5.93 18.28 -10.11
N ALA A 99 6.32 18.18 -11.37
CA ALA A 99 5.45 17.73 -12.45
C ALA A 99 4.97 16.29 -12.23
N PHE A 100 5.89 15.38 -11.87
CA PHE A 100 5.58 14.00 -11.55
C PHE A 100 4.60 13.90 -10.35
N THR A 101 4.94 14.56 -9.24
CA THR A 101 4.13 14.51 -8.01
C THR A 101 2.74 15.11 -8.25
N THR A 102 2.66 16.19 -9.02
CA THR A 102 1.38 16.81 -9.42
C THR A 102 0.53 15.85 -10.24
N GLY A 103 1.12 15.15 -11.21
CA GLY A 103 0.41 14.17 -12.02
C GLY A 103 -0.17 13.05 -11.18
N ILE A 104 0.64 12.47 -10.27
CA ILE A 104 0.20 11.41 -9.35
C ILE A 104 -0.90 11.92 -8.41
N ALA A 105 -0.71 13.09 -7.80
CA ALA A 105 -1.67 13.66 -6.86
C ALA A 105 -3.03 13.95 -7.52
N LYS A 106 -3.03 14.49 -8.75
CA LYS A 106 -4.25 14.69 -9.55
C LYS A 106 -4.94 13.36 -9.90
N ALA A 107 -4.17 12.33 -10.28
CA ALA A 107 -4.73 11.01 -10.60
C ALA A 107 -5.39 10.35 -9.38
N ILE A 108 -4.78 10.48 -8.19
CA ILE A 108 -5.34 10.01 -6.93
C ILE A 108 -6.69 10.70 -6.67
N GLU A 109 -6.75 12.02 -6.73
CA GLU A 109 -7.99 12.76 -6.46
C GLU A 109 -9.04 12.55 -7.54
N TRP A 110 -8.65 12.48 -8.81
CA TRP A 110 -9.57 12.13 -9.88
C TRP A 110 -10.25 10.79 -9.62
N SER A 111 -9.47 9.74 -9.31
CA SER A 111 -10.03 8.42 -9.04
C SER A 111 -10.88 8.35 -7.77
N ARG A 112 -10.67 9.28 -6.83
CA ARG A 112 -11.43 9.38 -5.59
C ARG A 112 -12.79 10.06 -5.78
N THR A 113 -12.88 10.99 -6.70
CA THR A 113 -14.05 11.85 -6.94
C THR A 113 -14.88 11.46 -8.17
N THR A 114 -14.33 10.61 -9.04
CA THR A 114 -14.98 10.13 -10.26
C THR A 114 -15.79 8.85 -9.98
N PRO A 115 -16.96 8.66 -10.62
CA PRO A 115 -17.71 7.42 -10.53
C PRO A 115 -16.85 6.20 -10.85
N ARG A 116 -17.02 5.14 -10.05
CA ARG A 116 -16.19 3.93 -10.10
C ARG A 116 -16.10 3.33 -11.51
N GLU A 117 -17.21 3.27 -12.20
CA GLU A 117 -17.34 2.69 -13.56
C GLU A 117 -16.51 3.48 -14.57
N GLU A 118 -16.47 4.80 -14.45
CA GLU A 118 -15.67 5.68 -15.30
C GLU A 118 -14.17 5.49 -15.04
N VAL A 119 -13.78 5.35 -13.76
CA VAL A 119 -12.39 5.04 -13.40
C VAL A 119 -11.97 3.69 -13.98
N ILE A 120 -12.82 2.66 -13.89
CA ILE A 120 -12.55 1.35 -14.45
C ILE A 120 -12.44 1.43 -15.98
N ALA A 121 -13.34 2.13 -16.65
CA ALA A 121 -13.31 2.31 -18.10
C ALA A 121 -11.98 2.96 -18.53
N ARG A 122 -11.59 4.05 -17.88
CA ARG A 122 -10.33 4.73 -18.18
C ARG A 122 -9.09 3.85 -17.96
N GLN A 123 -9.08 3.08 -16.89
CA GLN A 123 -7.99 2.12 -16.64
C GLN A 123 -7.95 1.03 -17.71
N THR A 124 -9.11 0.51 -18.12
CA THR A 124 -9.22 -0.48 -19.18
C THR A 124 -8.65 0.05 -20.51
N GLU A 125 -8.99 1.27 -20.88
CA GLU A 125 -8.41 1.93 -22.06
C GLU A 125 -6.89 2.00 -21.98
N ILE A 126 -6.35 2.44 -20.83
CA ILE A 126 -4.90 2.56 -20.63
C ILE A 126 -4.20 1.21 -20.74
N LEU A 127 -4.73 0.17 -20.10
CA LEU A 127 -4.15 -1.17 -20.16
C LEU A 127 -4.18 -1.74 -21.58
N THR A 128 -5.30 -1.57 -22.27
CA THR A 128 -5.46 -2.00 -23.67
C THR A 128 -4.46 -1.28 -24.58
N ALA A 129 -4.35 0.04 -24.43
CA ALA A 129 -3.43 0.85 -25.24
C ALA A 129 -1.94 0.52 -25.02
N ARG A 130 -1.58 0.00 -23.83
CA ARG A 130 -0.20 -0.43 -23.54
C ARG A 130 0.24 -1.67 -24.33
N GLY A 131 -0.71 -2.48 -24.82
CA GLY A 131 -0.41 -3.70 -25.58
C GLY A 131 0.40 -4.76 -24.81
N ARG A 132 0.42 -4.68 -23.46
CA ARG A 132 1.07 -5.67 -22.61
C ARG A 132 0.07 -6.78 -22.26
N ASN A 133 0.57 -7.94 -21.85
CA ASN A 133 -0.27 -9.06 -21.40
C ASN A 133 -0.82 -8.82 -19.99
N GLU A 134 -1.44 -7.65 -19.77
CA GLU A 134 -2.11 -7.22 -18.56
C GLU A 134 -3.62 -7.23 -18.82
N GLY A 135 -4.28 -8.35 -18.47
CA GLY A 135 -5.73 -8.47 -18.70
C GLY A 135 -6.53 -7.48 -17.86
N PRO A 136 -7.47 -6.71 -18.44
CA PRO A 136 -8.29 -5.76 -17.71
C PRO A 136 -9.37 -6.43 -16.86
N ASP A 137 -9.59 -7.74 -16.98
CA ASP A 137 -10.69 -8.48 -16.34
C ASP A 137 -10.75 -8.31 -14.82
N ALA A 138 -9.59 -8.13 -14.17
CA ALA A 138 -9.53 -7.92 -12.75
C ALA A 138 -10.05 -6.55 -12.32
N LEU A 139 -10.09 -5.55 -13.22
CA LEU A 139 -10.52 -4.18 -12.92
C LEU A 139 -11.96 -4.11 -12.43
N LYS A 140 -12.83 -5.03 -12.85
CA LYS A 140 -14.22 -5.11 -12.33
C LYS A 140 -14.30 -5.25 -10.80
N TYR A 141 -13.23 -5.71 -10.15
CA TYR A 141 -13.13 -5.82 -8.69
C TYR A 141 -12.51 -4.60 -8.03
N TRP A 142 -11.96 -3.65 -8.80
CA TRP A 142 -11.35 -2.44 -8.25
C TRP A 142 -12.37 -1.62 -7.46
N LYS A 143 -11.96 -1.13 -6.28
CA LYS A 143 -12.79 -0.28 -5.40
C LYS A 143 -12.14 1.06 -5.12
N SER A 144 -10.83 1.06 -4.88
CA SER A 144 -10.05 2.27 -4.62
C SER A 144 -8.55 1.96 -4.73
N TRP A 145 -7.74 3.00 -4.77
CA TRP A 145 -6.27 2.85 -4.67
C TRP A 145 -5.78 2.64 -3.23
N GLY A 146 -6.65 2.78 -2.23
CA GLY A 146 -6.28 2.66 -0.82
C GLY A 146 -5.36 3.78 -0.32
N VAL A 147 -5.27 4.91 -1.02
CA VAL A 147 -4.44 6.04 -0.62
C VAL A 147 -5.17 6.84 0.46
N ALA A 148 -4.56 6.98 1.64
CA ALA A 148 -5.17 7.61 2.80
C ALA A 148 -5.26 9.13 2.66
N GLY A 149 -4.17 9.80 2.36
CA GLY A 149 -4.05 11.24 2.28
C GLY A 149 -4.63 11.84 0.99
N ARG A 150 -5.18 13.06 1.09
CA ARG A 150 -5.59 13.83 -0.09
C ARG A 150 -4.42 14.01 -1.04
N GLY A 151 -4.59 13.64 -2.32
CA GLY A 151 -3.50 13.69 -3.30
C GLY A 151 -2.25 12.90 -2.92
N GLY A 152 -2.34 11.96 -1.96
CA GLY A 152 -1.21 11.20 -1.48
C GLY A 152 -0.34 11.94 -0.46
N LEU A 153 -0.88 12.95 0.24
CA LEU A 153 -0.18 13.62 1.35
C LEU A 153 0.18 12.61 2.44
N MET A 154 1.42 12.70 2.93
CA MET A 154 1.96 11.87 4.01
C MET A 154 1.98 12.63 5.33
N THR A 155 1.96 11.89 6.44
CA THR A 155 1.96 12.43 7.80
C THR A 155 3.05 11.84 8.67
N ASP A 156 3.51 12.58 9.67
CA ASP A 156 4.47 12.10 10.66
C ASP A 156 4.02 10.81 11.35
N ARG A 157 2.71 10.66 11.60
CA ARG A 157 2.13 9.49 12.27
C ARG A 157 2.42 8.18 11.52
N GLU A 158 2.36 8.21 10.20
CA GLU A 158 2.58 7.01 9.37
C GLU A 158 4.01 6.49 9.53
N PHE A 159 4.98 7.39 9.51
CA PHE A 159 6.40 7.02 9.71
C PHE A 159 6.71 6.65 11.16
N ALA A 160 6.13 7.35 12.13
CA ALA A 160 6.30 7.03 13.55
C ALA A 160 5.78 5.63 13.88
N THR A 161 4.65 5.22 13.31
CA THR A 161 4.09 3.87 13.50
C THR A 161 5.09 2.79 13.08
N TRP A 162 5.71 2.92 11.91
CA TRP A 162 6.66 1.94 11.41
C TRP A 162 8.01 1.99 12.12
N SER A 163 8.49 3.18 12.46
CA SER A 163 9.73 3.33 13.25
C SER A 163 9.60 2.71 14.64
N GLY A 164 8.43 2.86 15.27
CA GLY A 164 8.11 2.20 16.53
C GLY A 164 8.12 0.68 16.40
N TRP A 165 7.41 0.16 15.42
CA TRP A 165 7.39 -1.30 15.17
C TRP A 165 8.77 -1.87 14.89
N LEU A 166 9.60 -1.23 14.05
CA LEU A 166 10.96 -1.67 13.75
C LEU A 166 11.83 -1.77 15.03
N LYS A 167 11.62 -0.84 15.97
CA LYS A 167 12.28 -0.89 17.29
C LYS A 167 11.75 -2.04 18.13
N ASP A 168 10.44 -2.21 18.20
CA ASP A 168 9.80 -3.25 19.03
C ASP A 168 10.18 -4.67 18.60
N VAL A 169 10.41 -4.90 17.30
CA VAL A 169 10.88 -6.19 16.77
C VAL A 169 12.40 -6.30 16.70
N GLY A 170 13.15 -5.31 17.20
CA GLY A 170 14.61 -5.34 17.29
C GLY A 170 15.36 -5.14 15.98
N GLN A 171 14.67 -4.70 14.91
CA GLN A 171 15.31 -4.39 13.62
C GLN A 171 16.18 -3.13 13.70
N ILE A 172 15.80 -2.20 14.56
CA ILE A 172 16.61 -1.02 14.90
C ILE A 172 16.71 -0.90 16.43
N LYS A 173 17.85 -0.40 16.92
CA LYS A 173 18.05 -0.19 18.36
C LYS A 173 17.32 1.03 18.89
N GLU A 174 17.29 2.08 18.09
CA GLU A 174 16.65 3.35 18.43
C GLU A 174 16.16 4.06 17.18
N VAL A 175 15.17 4.93 17.34
CA VAL A 175 14.67 5.81 16.29
C VAL A 175 15.50 7.08 16.29
N LYS A 176 16.46 7.21 15.36
CA LYS A 176 17.40 8.35 15.27
C LYS A 176 16.90 9.48 14.36
N VAL A 177 15.93 9.19 13.51
CA VAL A 177 15.39 10.13 12.52
C VAL A 177 14.01 10.59 12.91
N ARG A 178 13.73 11.86 12.69
CA ARG A 178 12.36 12.37 12.86
C ARG A 178 11.52 11.93 11.65
N PRO A 179 10.25 11.61 11.80
CA PRO A 179 9.38 11.24 10.67
C PRO A 179 9.48 12.24 9.50
N ARG A 180 9.46 13.54 9.79
CA ARG A 180 9.55 14.62 8.80
C ARG A 180 10.87 14.66 8.00
N ASP A 181 11.92 13.95 8.45
CA ASP A 181 13.19 13.86 7.73
C ASP A 181 13.16 12.72 6.68
N LEU A 182 12.10 11.90 6.69
CA LEU A 182 11.95 10.73 5.81
C LEU A 182 11.04 11.00 4.59
N TYR A 183 10.30 12.11 4.59
CA TYR A 183 9.40 12.45 3.50
C TYR A 183 9.27 13.95 3.31
N THR A 184 8.80 14.35 2.14
CA THR A 184 8.39 15.74 1.88
C THR A 184 7.05 15.79 1.14
N ASN A 185 6.20 16.73 1.53
CA ASN A 185 4.99 17.11 0.80
C ASN A 185 5.18 18.37 -0.05
N GLU A 186 6.37 18.95 -0.09
CA GLU A 186 6.67 20.25 -0.74
C GLU A 186 6.21 20.30 -2.20
N PHE A 187 6.40 19.18 -2.92
CA PHE A 187 6.06 19.09 -4.34
C PHE A 187 4.60 18.68 -4.59
N ASN A 188 3.84 18.37 -3.53
CA ASN A 188 2.44 17.97 -3.66
C ASN A 188 1.54 19.20 -3.73
N PRO A 189 0.73 19.37 -4.80
CA PRO A 189 -0.09 20.57 -5.00
C PRO A 189 -1.20 20.75 -3.94
N TYR A 190 -1.49 19.70 -3.15
CA TYR A 190 -2.48 19.75 -2.08
C TYR A 190 -1.89 20.07 -0.69
N ALA A 191 -0.57 20.23 -0.57
CA ALA A 191 0.13 20.43 0.71
C ALA A 191 -0.36 21.66 1.50
N ASN A 192 -0.74 22.73 0.80
CA ASN A 192 -1.16 23.99 1.41
C ASN A 192 -2.67 24.25 1.31
N GLY A 193 -3.48 23.18 1.28
CA GLY A 193 -4.94 23.30 1.12
C GLY A 193 -5.38 23.71 -0.29
N GLY A 194 -4.44 23.79 -1.23
CA GLY A 194 -4.69 24.17 -2.61
C GLY A 194 -5.56 23.17 -3.37
N THR A 195 -6.35 23.68 -4.31
CA THR A 195 -6.91 22.87 -5.40
C THR A 195 -6.09 23.17 -6.64
N PRO A 196 -5.34 22.20 -7.20
CA PRO A 196 -4.55 22.44 -8.40
C PRO A 196 -5.47 22.81 -9.58
N ARG A 197 -5.14 23.86 -10.27
CA ARG A 197 -5.78 24.26 -11.52
C ARG A 197 -5.47 23.26 -12.64
#